data_20e0d641af6bca4132960a2b90fba920
#
_entry.id   20e0d641af6bca4132960a2b90fba920
#
_cell.length_a   1.000
_cell.length_b   1.000
_cell.length_c   1.000
_cell.angle_alpha   90.00
_cell.angle_beta   90.00
_cell.angle_gamma   90.00
#
_symmetry.space_group_name_H-M   'P 1'
#
loop_
_entity.id
_entity.type
_entity.pdbx_description
1 polymer ?
#
loop_
_entity_poly.entity_id
_entity_poly.type
_entity_poly.pdbx_seq_one_letter_code
_entity_poly.pdbx_strand_id
1 'polypeptide(L)'
;ACDEVMDRVGAPRGLVRYTTFDALEGHPTRLGRPRIFAYGGLILALVAALSYAIAHRVPLEFDVLRDRNATYREVGDGRIENVYRLKVLNMDQVAHQYALDVSGPDEIAVVYKPEELLVGAGENRDLAIRVRVPPESLVTRSSGIDFRLASVDQPEIAVRKESRLLGPAPRPGPEEGADEEKEEVQ
;
A
#
# COMPACT_ATOMS: atom_id res chain seq x y z
N ALA A 1 -36.60 34.57 16.74
CA ALA A 1 -37.92 34.18 17.31
C ALA A 1 -38.02 34.57 18.77
N CYS A 2 -37.14 34.18 19.71
CA CYS A 2 -37.29 34.51 21.15
C CYS A 2 -37.17 36.01 21.43
N ASP A 3 -36.22 36.72 20.82
CA ASP A 3 -36.04 38.15 20.98
C ASP A 3 -37.22 38.97 20.41
N GLU A 4 -37.90 38.51 19.38
CA GLU A 4 -39.09 39.11 18.82
C GLU A 4 -40.30 39.05 19.75
N VAL A 5 -40.39 37.95 20.49
CA VAL A 5 -41.42 37.81 21.55
C VAL A 5 -41.10 38.72 22.76
N MET A 6 -39.83 38.84 23.13
CA MET A 6 -39.38 39.74 24.15
C MET A 6 -39.68 41.21 23.85
N ASP A 7 -39.50 41.62 22.60
CA ASP A 7 -39.85 42.97 22.11
C ASP A 7 -41.35 43.23 22.24
N ARG A 8 -42.22 42.24 21.99
CA ARG A 8 -43.69 42.39 22.12
C ARG A 8 -44.17 42.51 23.57
N VAL A 9 -43.51 41.87 24.47
CA VAL A 9 -43.86 41.87 25.91
C VAL A 9 -43.09 42.93 26.71
N GLY A 10 -42.25 43.75 26.06
CA GLY A 10 -41.46 44.79 26.70
C GLY A 10 -40.36 44.28 27.63
N ALA A 11 -39.93 43.04 27.41
CA ALA A 11 -38.86 42.42 28.19
C ALA A 11 -37.47 42.62 27.50
N PRO A 12 -36.37 42.67 28.27
CA PRO A 12 -35.05 42.81 27.71
C PRO A 12 -34.65 41.63 26.81
N ARG A 13 -34.02 41.91 25.67
CA ARG A 13 -33.51 40.88 24.77
C ARG A 13 -32.42 40.03 25.40
N GLY A 14 -32.27 38.79 24.94
CA GLY A 14 -31.20 37.88 25.38
C GLY A 14 -31.48 37.16 26.70
N LEU A 15 -32.75 37.12 27.17
CA LEU A 15 -33.16 36.34 28.32
C LEU A 15 -33.01 34.83 28.10
N VAL A 16 -33.23 34.38 26.85
CA VAL A 16 -32.97 32.99 26.44
C VAL A 16 -31.65 32.93 25.69
N ARG A 17 -30.58 32.56 26.37
CA ARG A 17 -29.24 32.45 25.83
C ARG A 17 -28.46 31.32 26.43
N TYR A 18 -27.55 30.73 25.69
CA TYR A 18 -26.57 29.82 26.26
C TYR A 18 -25.54 30.62 27.08
N THR A 19 -25.46 30.33 28.38
CA THR A 19 -24.53 30.99 29.29
C THR A 19 -24.05 30.00 30.35
N THR A 20 -22.91 30.29 30.98
CA THR A 20 -22.43 29.53 32.13
C THR A 20 -22.97 30.12 33.44
N PHE A 21 -23.03 29.31 34.49
CA PHE A 21 -23.44 29.75 35.81
C PHE A 21 -22.56 30.92 36.32
N ASP A 22 -21.24 30.81 36.12
CA ASP A 22 -20.27 31.87 36.46
C ASP A 22 -20.57 33.19 35.76
N ALA A 23 -21.02 33.15 34.50
CA ALA A 23 -21.38 34.37 33.74
C ALA A 23 -22.70 34.97 34.23
N LEU A 24 -23.63 34.18 34.75
CA LEU A 24 -24.86 34.70 35.38
C LEU A 24 -24.56 35.41 36.72
N GLU A 25 -23.55 34.97 37.45
CA GLU A 25 -23.06 35.57 38.67
C GLU A 25 -22.11 36.74 38.43
N GLY A 26 -21.93 37.15 37.15
CA GLY A 26 -21.09 38.28 36.78
C GLY A 26 -19.59 38.01 36.81
N HIS A 27 -19.17 36.77 36.96
CA HIS A 27 -17.75 36.41 36.93
C HIS A 27 -17.21 36.42 35.49
N PRO A 28 -16.06 37.04 35.22
CA PRO A 28 -15.48 37.06 33.90
C PRO A 28 -15.04 35.65 33.49
N THR A 29 -15.35 35.26 32.26
CA THR A 29 -14.91 33.99 31.68
C THR A 29 -13.39 33.96 31.60
N ARG A 30 -12.73 33.16 32.44
CA ARG A 30 -11.27 33.03 32.45
C ARG A 30 -10.84 32.04 31.39
N LEU A 31 -10.57 32.56 30.17
CA LEU A 31 -10.00 31.78 29.08
C LEU A 31 -8.52 31.40 29.30
N GLY A 32 -7.84 32.10 30.23
CA GLY A 32 -6.40 31.87 30.53
C GLY A 32 -6.13 30.66 31.45
N ARG A 33 -7.00 29.64 31.47
CA ARG A 33 -6.76 28.43 32.29
C ARG A 33 -5.67 27.57 31.58
N PRO A 34 -4.64 27.09 32.32
CA PRO A 34 -3.53 26.34 31.73
C PRO A 34 -4.01 25.07 31.01
N ARG A 35 -5.14 24.49 31.42
CA ARG A 35 -5.77 23.34 30.74
C ARG A 35 -6.22 23.67 29.32
N ILE A 36 -6.72 24.88 29.05
CA ILE A 36 -7.18 25.31 27.73
C ILE A 36 -5.98 25.39 26.78
N PHE A 37 -4.85 25.93 27.24
CA PHE A 37 -3.62 25.97 26.46
C PHE A 37 -3.04 24.57 26.22
N ALA A 38 -3.09 23.67 27.22
CA ALA A 38 -2.62 22.30 27.07
C ALA A 38 -3.45 21.54 26.03
N TYR A 39 -4.78 21.61 26.12
CA TYR A 39 -5.67 20.94 25.16
C TYR A 39 -5.61 21.60 23.76
N GLY A 40 -5.56 22.91 23.70
CA GLY A 40 -5.39 23.65 22.46
C GLY A 40 -4.08 23.31 21.76
N GLY A 41 -2.97 23.25 22.50
CA GLY A 41 -1.67 22.81 22.00
C GLY A 41 -1.68 21.36 21.51
N LEU A 42 -2.34 20.45 22.26
CA LEU A 42 -2.48 19.06 21.85
C LEU A 42 -3.27 18.93 20.54
N ILE A 43 -4.42 19.63 20.43
CA ILE A 43 -5.24 19.61 19.21
C ILE A 43 -4.45 20.17 18.03
N LEU A 44 -3.74 21.28 18.22
CA LEU A 44 -2.91 21.87 17.16
C LEU A 44 -1.83 20.91 16.69
N ALA A 45 -1.15 20.22 17.64
CA ALA A 45 -0.14 19.22 17.30
C ALA A 45 -0.72 18.03 16.50
N LEU A 46 -1.92 17.54 16.91
CA LEU A 46 -2.62 16.48 16.19
C LEU A 46 -3.03 16.91 14.77
N VAL A 47 -3.57 18.12 14.60
CA VAL A 47 -3.93 18.66 13.29
C VAL A 47 -2.69 18.84 12.42
N ALA A 48 -1.59 19.33 12.96
CA ALA A 48 -0.34 19.47 12.24
C ALA A 48 0.23 18.09 11.81
N ALA A 49 0.21 17.10 12.70
CA ALA A 49 0.64 15.73 12.39
C ALA A 49 -0.23 15.08 11.31
N LEU A 50 -1.55 15.26 11.39
CA LEU A 50 -2.48 14.75 10.37
C LEU A 50 -2.25 15.42 9.01
N SER A 51 -2.10 16.75 8.99
CA SER A 51 -1.81 17.50 7.76
C SER A 51 -0.50 17.06 7.12
N TYR A 52 0.53 16.83 7.94
CA TYR A 52 1.81 16.31 7.49
C TYR A 52 1.65 14.91 6.88
N ALA A 53 0.94 14.00 7.55
CA ALA A 53 0.70 12.64 7.06
C ALA A 53 -0.06 12.61 5.73
N ILE A 54 -1.06 13.49 5.57
CA ILE A 54 -1.81 13.62 4.31
C ILE A 54 -0.92 14.18 3.19
N ALA A 55 -0.11 15.20 3.47
CA ALA A 55 0.76 15.83 2.49
C ALA A 55 1.87 14.89 1.98
N HIS A 56 2.29 13.93 2.82
CA HIS A 56 3.33 12.93 2.46
C HIS A 56 2.78 11.56 2.08
N ARG A 57 1.49 11.45 1.85
CA ARG A 57 0.88 10.19 1.42
C ARG A 57 1.23 9.90 -0.04
N VAL A 58 1.71 8.69 -0.33
CA VAL A 58 1.86 8.21 -1.71
C VAL A 58 0.47 7.89 -2.27
N PRO A 59 0.03 8.55 -3.35
CA PRO A 59 -1.32 8.38 -3.91
C PRO A 59 -1.41 7.16 -4.85
N LEU A 60 -0.77 6.07 -4.49
CA LEU A 60 -0.74 4.82 -5.25
C LEU A 60 -0.96 3.65 -4.30
N GLU A 61 -1.97 2.82 -4.57
CA GLU A 61 -2.12 1.52 -3.95
C GLU A 61 -1.80 0.43 -4.98
N PHE A 62 -0.94 -0.48 -4.60
CA PHE A 62 -0.46 -1.55 -5.45
C PHE A 62 -0.51 -2.86 -4.69
N ASP A 63 -1.16 -3.88 -5.25
CA ASP A 63 -1.22 -5.22 -4.66
C ASP A 63 -0.90 -6.30 -5.69
N VAL A 64 -0.25 -7.37 -5.23
CA VAL A 64 0.23 -8.47 -6.06
C VAL A 64 -0.35 -9.77 -5.55
N LEU A 65 -1.28 -10.31 -6.31
CA LEU A 65 -1.96 -11.57 -6.02
C LEU A 65 -1.44 -12.66 -6.95
N ARG A 66 -0.86 -13.71 -6.38
CA ARG A 66 -0.51 -14.88 -7.19
C ARG A 66 -1.76 -15.66 -7.59
N ASP A 67 -1.82 -16.12 -8.83
CA ASP A 67 -2.87 -17.04 -9.27
C ASP A 67 -2.78 -18.36 -8.47
N ARG A 68 -3.91 -18.76 -7.89
CA ARG A 68 -4.03 -19.98 -7.08
C ARG A 68 -4.39 -21.22 -7.91
N ASN A 69 -4.80 -21.03 -9.16
CA ASN A 69 -5.28 -22.12 -10.03
C ASN A 69 -4.13 -23.00 -10.55
N ALA A 70 -2.91 -22.45 -10.63
CA ALA A 70 -1.72 -23.22 -10.97
C ALA A 70 -0.56 -22.78 -10.09
N THR A 71 0.19 -23.76 -9.57
CA THR A 71 1.38 -23.48 -8.75
C THR A 71 2.47 -22.84 -9.60
N TYR A 72 2.73 -23.44 -10.77
CA TYR A 72 3.61 -22.96 -11.84
C TYR A 72 3.26 -23.73 -13.12
N ARG A 73 3.75 -23.26 -14.26
CA ARG A 73 3.64 -23.94 -15.55
C ARG A 73 5.03 -24.02 -16.19
N GLU A 74 5.31 -25.12 -16.87
CA GLU A 74 6.44 -25.19 -17.79
C GLU A 74 5.97 -24.73 -19.16
N VAL A 75 6.68 -23.77 -19.75
CA VAL A 75 6.40 -23.27 -21.09
C VAL A 75 7.34 -23.91 -22.10
N GLY A 76 7.01 -23.79 -23.42
CA GLY A 76 7.65 -24.57 -24.46
C GLY A 76 9.16 -24.37 -24.65
N ASP A 77 9.76 -23.38 -24.01
CA ASP A 77 11.20 -23.12 -23.92
C ASP A 77 11.87 -23.69 -22.64
N GLY A 78 11.14 -24.51 -21.88
CA GLY A 78 11.62 -25.11 -20.63
C GLY A 78 11.61 -24.17 -19.42
N ARG A 79 11.16 -22.94 -19.58
CA ARG A 79 11.09 -21.97 -18.49
C ARG A 79 9.90 -22.24 -17.57
N ILE A 80 10.06 -21.87 -16.31
CA ILE A 80 9.01 -21.92 -15.29
C ILE A 80 8.25 -20.60 -15.33
N GLU A 81 6.94 -20.65 -15.61
CA GLU A 81 6.04 -19.49 -15.64
C GLU A 81 5.14 -19.46 -14.41
N ASN A 82 5.10 -18.32 -13.74
CA ASN A 82 4.14 -17.99 -12.70
C ASN A 82 3.27 -16.81 -13.16
N VAL A 83 1.97 -16.88 -12.86
CA VAL A 83 1.01 -15.83 -13.20
C VAL A 83 0.65 -15.04 -11.95
N TYR A 84 0.72 -13.72 -12.05
CA TYR A 84 0.31 -12.80 -11.01
C TYR A 84 -0.78 -11.88 -11.52
N ARG A 85 -1.71 -11.55 -10.65
CA ARG A 85 -2.70 -10.49 -10.87
C ARG A 85 -2.27 -9.27 -10.07
N LEU A 86 -1.99 -8.19 -10.77
CA LEU A 86 -1.68 -6.91 -10.18
C LEU A 86 -2.97 -6.10 -10.06
N LYS A 87 -3.16 -5.50 -8.90
CA LYS A 87 -4.19 -4.49 -8.66
C LYS A 87 -3.51 -3.16 -8.46
N VAL A 88 -3.84 -2.20 -9.30
CA VAL A 88 -3.27 -0.85 -9.29
C VAL A 88 -4.40 0.13 -9.11
N LEU A 89 -4.41 0.86 -8.00
CA LEU A 89 -5.34 1.95 -7.73
C LEU A 89 -4.57 3.27 -7.71
N ASN A 90 -4.84 4.10 -8.70
CA ASN A 90 -4.37 5.46 -8.73
C ASN A 90 -5.29 6.34 -7.87
N MET A 91 -4.80 6.82 -6.73
CA MET A 91 -5.55 7.69 -5.82
C MET A 91 -5.29 9.18 -6.09
N ASP A 92 -4.55 9.51 -7.15
CA ASP A 92 -4.30 10.89 -7.56
C ASP A 92 -5.45 11.43 -8.43
N GLN A 93 -5.47 12.75 -8.61
CA GLN A 93 -6.44 13.49 -9.41
C GLN A 93 -6.10 13.51 -10.91
N VAL A 94 -4.92 12.97 -11.27
CA VAL A 94 -4.42 12.90 -12.66
C VAL A 94 -4.10 11.46 -13.05
N ALA A 95 -4.14 11.19 -14.35
CA ALA A 95 -3.73 9.91 -14.89
C ALA A 95 -2.20 9.78 -14.83
N HIS A 96 -1.71 8.59 -14.49
CA HIS A 96 -0.28 8.26 -14.47
C HIS A 96 0.03 7.06 -15.35
N GLN A 97 1.14 7.13 -16.07
CA GLN A 97 1.77 5.97 -16.68
C GLN A 97 2.72 5.35 -15.64
N TYR A 98 2.52 4.08 -15.33
CA TYR A 98 3.38 3.36 -14.41
C TYR A 98 4.36 2.46 -15.15
N ALA A 99 5.53 2.28 -14.56
CA ALA A 99 6.52 1.28 -14.95
C ALA A 99 6.61 0.20 -13.87
N LEU A 100 6.61 -1.04 -14.30
CA LEU A 100 6.76 -2.21 -13.43
C LEU A 100 8.19 -2.73 -13.55
N ASP A 101 8.87 -2.79 -12.42
CA ASP A 101 10.16 -3.44 -12.26
C ASP A 101 9.99 -4.68 -11.37
N VAL A 102 10.64 -5.77 -11.75
CA VAL A 102 10.53 -7.04 -11.03
C VAL A 102 11.93 -7.58 -10.81
N SER A 103 12.26 -7.80 -9.55
CA SER A 103 13.56 -8.34 -9.14
C SER A 103 13.41 -9.62 -8.34
N GLY A 104 14.36 -10.54 -8.49
CA GLY A 104 14.30 -11.87 -7.86
C GLY A 104 15.41 -12.76 -8.36
N PRO A 105 15.12 -14.05 -8.67
CA PRO A 105 16.08 -14.98 -9.24
C PRO A 105 16.73 -14.47 -10.53
N ASP A 106 17.90 -15.00 -10.85
CA ASP A 106 18.62 -14.64 -12.09
C ASP A 106 17.79 -14.92 -13.34
N GLU A 107 18.02 -14.14 -14.39
CA GLU A 107 17.38 -14.26 -15.71
C GLU A 107 15.84 -14.18 -15.68
N ILE A 108 15.30 -13.39 -14.76
CA ILE A 108 13.85 -13.15 -14.67
C ILE A 108 13.35 -12.40 -15.90
N ALA A 109 12.34 -12.92 -16.55
CA ALA A 109 11.67 -12.28 -17.68
C ALA A 109 10.20 -12.01 -17.32
N VAL A 110 9.76 -10.78 -17.53
CA VAL A 110 8.39 -10.34 -17.23
C VAL A 110 7.65 -10.06 -18.52
N VAL A 111 6.50 -10.71 -18.70
CA VAL A 111 5.66 -10.55 -19.88
C VAL A 111 4.38 -9.83 -19.47
N TYR A 112 4.27 -8.59 -19.88
CA TYR A 112 3.08 -7.74 -19.72
C TYR A 112 3.02 -6.70 -20.84
N LYS A 113 1.91 -5.97 -20.93
CA LYS A 113 1.74 -4.88 -21.90
C LYS A 113 1.88 -3.53 -21.19
N PRO A 114 2.91 -2.74 -21.50
CA PRO A 114 3.12 -1.44 -20.84
C PRO A 114 1.93 -0.48 -20.94
N GLU A 115 1.15 -0.57 -22.04
CA GLU A 115 -0.03 0.28 -22.26
C GLU A 115 -1.13 0.02 -21.20
N GLU A 116 -1.19 -1.19 -20.64
CA GLU A 116 -2.16 -1.56 -19.60
C GLU A 116 -1.85 -0.89 -18.25
N LEU A 117 -0.65 -0.31 -18.08
CA LEU A 117 -0.21 0.43 -16.89
C LEU A 117 -0.46 1.95 -16.99
N LEU A 118 -1.21 2.42 -17.99
CA LEU A 118 -1.79 3.75 -17.98
C LEU A 118 -3.09 3.71 -17.16
N VAL A 119 -3.09 4.34 -15.98
CA VAL A 119 -4.21 4.31 -15.02
C VAL A 119 -4.73 5.72 -14.82
N GLY A 120 -6.02 5.91 -15.09
CA GLY A 120 -6.71 7.19 -14.95
C GLY A 120 -6.79 7.67 -13.49
N ALA A 121 -7.19 8.92 -13.30
CA ALA A 121 -7.43 9.51 -11.98
C ALA A 121 -8.52 8.72 -11.22
N GLY A 122 -8.23 8.26 -10.01
CA GLY A 122 -9.16 7.46 -9.19
C GLY A 122 -9.51 6.09 -9.76
N GLU A 123 -8.83 5.65 -10.83
CA GLU A 123 -9.10 4.37 -11.49
C GLU A 123 -8.45 3.21 -10.75
N ASN A 124 -9.19 2.10 -10.64
CA ASN A 124 -8.67 0.81 -10.23
C ASN A 124 -8.53 -0.09 -11.45
N ARG A 125 -7.32 -0.62 -11.67
CA ARG A 125 -7.02 -1.49 -12.80
C ARG A 125 -6.43 -2.80 -12.36
N ASP A 126 -7.03 -3.89 -12.84
CA ASP A 126 -6.54 -5.24 -12.66
C ASP A 126 -5.85 -5.71 -13.94
N LEU A 127 -4.63 -6.20 -13.84
CA LEU A 127 -3.89 -6.76 -14.97
C LEU A 127 -3.21 -8.07 -14.60
N ALA A 128 -3.12 -8.98 -15.56
CA ALA A 128 -2.41 -10.24 -15.40
C ALA A 128 -1.02 -10.13 -16.02
N ILE A 129 0.00 -10.47 -15.25
CA ILE A 129 1.38 -10.55 -15.73
C ILE A 129 1.91 -11.97 -15.61
N ARG A 130 2.88 -12.30 -16.43
CA ARG A 130 3.58 -13.57 -16.38
C ARG A 130 5.05 -13.35 -16.11
N VAL A 131 5.54 -14.05 -15.12
CA VAL A 131 6.96 -14.04 -14.75
C VAL A 131 7.54 -15.39 -15.13
N ARG A 132 8.61 -15.37 -15.92
CA ARG A 132 9.31 -16.54 -16.41
C ARG A 132 10.75 -16.54 -15.94
N VAL A 133 11.20 -17.69 -15.47
CA VAL A 133 12.57 -17.92 -15.04
C VAL A 133 13.07 -19.24 -15.57
N PRO A 134 14.37 -19.40 -15.88
CA PRO A 134 14.93 -20.68 -16.16
C PRO A 134 14.89 -21.60 -14.91
N PRO A 135 14.68 -22.90 -15.05
CA PRO A 135 14.60 -23.82 -13.90
C PRO A 135 15.87 -23.82 -13.05
N GLU A 136 17.04 -23.62 -13.65
CA GLU A 136 18.34 -23.53 -12.99
C GLU A 136 18.51 -22.33 -12.05
N SER A 137 17.76 -21.25 -12.28
CA SER A 137 17.73 -20.07 -11.39
C SER A 137 16.94 -20.30 -10.11
N LEU A 138 16.23 -21.44 -10.00
CA LEU A 138 15.42 -21.79 -8.84
C LEU A 138 16.16 -22.77 -7.92
N VAL A 139 16.84 -22.23 -6.92
CA VAL A 139 17.56 -23.04 -5.90
C VAL A 139 16.59 -23.74 -4.95
N THR A 140 15.37 -23.22 -4.79
CA THR A 140 14.35 -23.75 -3.89
C THR A 140 12.97 -23.78 -4.56
N ARG A 141 12.03 -24.55 -3.99
CA ARG A 141 10.64 -24.59 -4.47
C ARG A 141 9.93 -23.24 -4.40
N SER A 142 10.43 -22.31 -3.59
CA SER A 142 9.81 -21.03 -3.36
C SER A 142 10.90 -19.98 -3.19
N SER A 143 11.08 -19.13 -4.18
CA SER A 143 12.02 -18.01 -4.19
C SER A 143 11.30 -16.69 -3.95
N GLY A 144 11.95 -15.76 -3.25
CA GLY A 144 11.42 -14.39 -3.08
C GLY A 144 11.46 -13.65 -4.41
N ILE A 145 10.45 -12.83 -4.65
CA ILE A 145 10.35 -11.94 -5.80
C ILE A 145 9.75 -10.61 -5.36
N ASP A 146 10.33 -9.52 -5.84
CA ASP A 146 9.93 -8.16 -5.51
C ASP A 146 9.36 -7.48 -6.74
N PHE A 147 8.21 -6.86 -6.56
CA PHE A 147 7.54 -6.03 -7.55
C PHE A 147 7.62 -4.57 -7.12
N ARG A 148 8.17 -3.73 -7.98
CA ARG A 148 8.19 -2.28 -7.78
C ARG A 148 7.40 -1.62 -8.90
N LEU A 149 6.33 -0.92 -8.52
CA LEU A 149 5.55 -0.10 -9.41
C LEU A 149 5.87 1.37 -9.14
N ALA A 150 6.28 2.11 -10.15
CA ALA A 150 6.61 3.53 -10.02
C ALA A 150 5.98 4.33 -11.15
N SER A 151 5.55 5.56 -10.87
CA SER A 151 5.11 6.48 -11.92
C SER A 151 6.31 6.91 -12.78
N VAL A 152 6.11 6.94 -14.09
CA VAL A 152 7.13 7.39 -15.05
C VAL A 152 7.34 8.91 -14.94
N ASP A 153 6.25 9.65 -14.71
CA ASP A 153 6.27 11.11 -14.63
C ASP A 153 6.72 11.63 -13.25
N GLN A 154 6.42 10.87 -12.19
CA GLN A 154 6.71 11.22 -10.80
C GLN A 154 7.33 10.01 -10.07
N PRO A 155 8.65 9.78 -10.17
CA PRO A 155 9.31 8.58 -9.62
C PRO A 155 9.23 8.44 -8.10
N GLU A 156 8.88 9.50 -7.38
CA GLU A 156 8.58 9.50 -5.94
C GLU A 156 7.27 8.75 -5.61
N ILE A 157 6.35 8.66 -6.58
CA ILE A 157 5.15 7.83 -6.48
C ILE A 157 5.56 6.40 -6.85
N ALA A 158 6.03 5.66 -5.86
CA ALA A 158 6.47 4.29 -6.04
C ALA A 158 6.03 3.42 -4.85
N VAL A 159 5.62 2.19 -5.15
CA VAL A 159 5.26 1.18 -4.15
C VAL A 159 5.97 -0.12 -4.47
N ARG A 160 6.46 -0.80 -3.44
CA ARG A 160 7.09 -2.13 -3.54
C ARG A 160 6.25 -3.16 -2.82
N LYS A 161 6.11 -4.35 -3.43
CA LYS A 161 5.43 -5.51 -2.85
C LYS A 161 6.25 -6.76 -3.06
N GLU A 162 6.38 -7.53 -2.00
CA GLU A 162 7.03 -8.82 -2.03
C GLU A 162 6.01 -9.92 -2.36
N SER A 163 6.47 -10.93 -3.10
CA SER A 163 5.70 -12.12 -3.40
C SER A 163 6.61 -13.34 -3.46
N ARG A 164 6.05 -14.48 -3.83
CA ARG A 164 6.83 -15.71 -3.97
C ARG A 164 6.62 -16.31 -5.34
N LEU A 165 7.72 -16.64 -5.97
CA LEU A 165 7.80 -17.41 -7.20
C LEU A 165 7.95 -18.90 -6.83
N LEU A 166 7.12 -19.75 -7.42
CA LEU A 166 7.13 -21.18 -7.17
C LEU A 166 7.68 -21.92 -8.38
N GLY A 167 8.43 -22.97 -8.09
CA GLY A 167 8.99 -23.85 -9.11
C GLY A 167 9.00 -25.33 -8.69
N PRO A 168 9.51 -26.20 -9.54
CA PRO A 168 9.71 -27.60 -9.21
C PRO A 168 10.67 -27.76 -8.03
N ALA A 169 10.64 -28.92 -7.38
CA ALA A 169 11.68 -29.24 -6.40
C ALA A 169 13.05 -29.21 -7.08
N PRO A 170 14.10 -28.68 -6.41
CA PRO A 170 15.45 -28.83 -6.91
C PRO A 170 15.70 -30.30 -7.22
N ARG A 171 16.28 -30.60 -8.38
CA ARG A 171 16.76 -31.97 -8.64
C ARG A 171 17.86 -32.22 -7.65
N PRO A 172 17.85 -33.36 -6.92
CA PRO A 172 19.03 -33.77 -6.15
C PRO A 172 20.21 -33.76 -7.12
N GLY A 173 21.29 -33.11 -6.75
CA GLY A 173 22.54 -33.19 -7.50
C GLY A 173 22.94 -34.65 -7.68
N PRO A 174 23.78 -35.00 -8.66
CA PRO A 174 24.30 -36.37 -8.78
C PRO A 174 24.87 -36.77 -7.42
N GLU A 175 24.36 -37.90 -6.89
CA GLU A 175 24.78 -38.41 -5.59
C GLU A 175 26.29 -38.63 -5.63
N GLU A 176 27.03 -37.78 -4.95
CA GLU A 176 28.46 -37.93 -4.65
C GLU A 176 28.59 -38.96 -3.54
N GLY A 177 28.36 -40.24 -3.87
CA GLY A 177 28.31 -41.27 -2.85
C GLY A 177 28.05 -42.69 -3.33
N ALA A 178 28.48 -43.08 -4.54
CA ALA A 178 28.32 -44.45 -5.01
C ALA A 178 29.66 -45.22 -5.19
N ASP A 179 30.77 -44.70 -4.69
CA ASP A 179 32.10 -45.34 -4.92
C ASP A 179 32.81 -45.91 -3.67
N GLU A 180 32.18 -45.92 -2.48
CA GLU A 180 32.85 -46.45 -1.27
C GLU A 180 32.43 -47.87 -0.83
N GLU A 181 31.62 -48.59 -1.61
CA GLU A 181 31.19 -49.94 -1.18
C GLU A 181 31.67 -51.10 -2.10
N LYS A 182 32.87 -50.99 -2.63
CA LYS A 182 33.48 -52.10 -3.39
C LYS A 182 34.87 -52.54 -2.96
N GLU A 183 35.37 -52.16 -1.81
CA GLU A 183 36.74 -52.55 -1.40
C GLU A 183 36.83 -53.31 -0.06
N GLU A 184 35.81 -54.06 0.34
CA GLU A 184 35.92 -54.91 1.52
C GLU A 184 35.29 -56.31 1.31
N VAL A 185 35.72 -57.04 0.23
CA VAL A 185 35.60 -58.50 0.15
C VAL A 185 36.79 -59.04 -0.66
N GLN A 186 37.92 -59.25 -0.02
CA GLN A 186 38.87 -60.35 -0.31
C GLN A 186 39.64 -60.72 0.97
#